data_af177e915ea8c0d9377caeeb7e545ebd
#
_entry.id   af177e915ea8c0d9377caeeb7e545ebd
#
_cell.length_a   1.000
_cell.length_b   1.000
_cell.length_c   1.000
_cell.angle_alpha   90.00
_cell.angle_beta   90.00
_cell.angle_gamma   90.00
#
_symmetry.space_group_name_H-M   'P 1'
#
loop_
_entity.id
_entity.type
_entity.pdbx_description
1 polymer ?
#
loop_
_entity_poly.entity_id
_entity_poly.type
_entity_poly.pdbx_seq_one_letter_code
_entity_poly.pdbx_strand_id
1 'polypeptide(L)'
;TDANRLPHPFPAFVPELALAEHVTEPLDFEVISAPEYVQRRFETTFTDPYERFYPFHVPNTIFASTNGEVEIFAHHSKPDRYCTIVALTKPIYTLRGRIDDFFTRIGDHGISYLEVLIGVEHFESIEALRDAQFIPSALYPAMREVRGRMQDFVLMSRTLEPLNFHGMSVATSFKPYVDQYLDLWKDMHLNTLEIFNEY
;
A
#
# COMPACT_ATOMS: atom_id res chain seq x y z
N THR A 1 27.46 54.24 5.86
CA THR A 1 28.34 53.08 5.86
C THR A 1 27.55 51.86 6.22
N ASP A 2 26.87 51.30 5.19
CA ASP A 2 26.09 50.04 5.28
C ASP A 2 27.01 48.85 4.97
N ALA A 3 27.59 48.27 5.99
CA ALA A 3 28.45 47.11 5.86
C ALA A 3 28.00 45.95 6.77
N ASN A 4 26.72 45.56 6.69
CA ASN A 4 26.25 44.32 7.37
C ASN A 4 25.00 43.74 6.72
N ARG A 5 24.94 43.62 5.40
CA ARG A 5 24.02 42.70 4.74
C ARG A 5 24.76 41.44 4.36
N LEU A 6 24.64 40.40 5.19
CA LEU A 6 24.97 39.06 4.76
C LEU A 6 24.12 38.69 3.54
N PRO A 7 24.71 38.16 2.46
CA PRO A 7 23.89 37.67 1.35
C PRO A 7 22.95 36.57 1.84
N HIS A 8 21.69 36.70 1.51
CA HIS A 8 20.68 35.65 1.79
C HIS A 8 21.13 34.33 1.13
N PRO A 9 21.31 33.26 1.87
CA PRO A 9 21.81 31.98 1.35
C PRO A 9 20.80 31.16 0.56
N PHE A 10 19.56 31.66 0.37
CA PHE A 10 18.54 30.96 -0.41
C PHE A 10 18.22 31.75 -1.68
N PRO A 11 18.28 31.09 -2.86
CA PRO A 11 17.75 31.70 -4.07
C PRO A 11 16.27 32.03 -3.83
N ALA A 12 15.85 33.20 -4.33
CA ALA A 12 14.43 33.56 -4.27
C ALA A 12 13.58 32.40 -4.80
N PHE A 13 12.59 32.00 -4.02
CA PHE A 13 11.62 30.99 -4.43
C PHE A 13 11.03 31.46 -5.77
N VAL A 14 11.33 30.73 -6.82
CA VAL A 14 10.76 30.98 -8.14
C VAL A 14 9.40 30.29 -8.17
N PRO A 15 8.27 31.04 -8.18
CA PRO A 15 6.94 30.45 -8.14
C PRO A 15 6.57 29.64 -9.39
N GLU A 16 7.43 29.63 -10.40
CA GLU A 16 7.18 28.96 -11.69
C GLU A 16 7.62 27.49 -11.75
N LEU A 17 8.14 26.93 -10.67
CA LEU A 17 8.04 25.50 -10.47
C LEU A 17 6.67 25.16 -9.84
N ALA A 18 5.60 25.67 -10.45
CA ALA A 18 4.34 24.96 -10.42
C ALA A 18 4.68 23.56 -10.90
N LEU A 19 4.70 22.60 -9.98
CA LEU A 19 4.64 21.19 -10.26
C LEU A 19 3.59 21.07 -11.36
N ALA A 20 4.02 20.79 -12.59
CA ALA A 20 3.11 20.27 -13.58
C ALA A 20 2.45 19.11 -12.82
N GLU A 21 1.18 19.27 -12.49
CA GLU A 21 0.36 18.16 -12.07
C GLU A 21 0.51 17.16 -13.20
N HIS A 22 1.39 16.18 -12.98
CA HIS A 22 1.39 15.00 -13.80
C HIS A 22 0.03 14.37 -13.47
N VAL A 23 -0.98 14.73 -14.25
CA VAL A 23 -2.23 13.98 -14.31
C VAL A 23 -1.82 12.61 -14.82
N THR A 24 -1.45 11.76 -13.89
CA THR A 24 -1.16 10.36 -14.16
C THR A 24 -2.49 9.73 -14.51
N GLU A 25 -2.61 9.23 -15.74
CA GLU A 25 -3.80 8.51 -16.15
C GLU A 25 -4.12 7.39 -15.16
N PRO A 26 -5.39 7.22 -14.76
CA PRO A 26 -5.79 6.19 -13.82
C PRO A 26 -5.41 4.81 -14.36
N LEU A 27 -5.08 3.90 -13.46
CA LEU A 27 -4.76 2.52 -13.79
C LEU A 27 -6.06 1.73 -14.00
N ASP A 28 -6.59 1.72 -15.22
CA ASP A 28 -7.75 0.90 -15.55
C ASP A 28 -7.40 -0.59 -15.53
N PHE A 29 -8.30 -1.40 -15.00
CA PHE A 29 -8.06 -2.83 -14.82
C PHE A 29 -9.30 -3.68 -15.04
N GLU A 30 -9.06 -4.95 -15.39
CA GLU A 30 -10.04 -6.03 -15.43
C GLU A 30 -9.80 -6.98 -14.26
N VAL A 31 -10.89 -7.57 -13.74
CA VAL A 31 -10.84 -8.54 -12.64
C VAL A 31 -11.03 -9.95 -13.16
N ILE A 32 -10.01 -10.79 -13.00
CA ILE A 32 -10.04 -12.20 -13.39
C ILE A 32 -10.15 -13.04 -12.12
N SER A 33 -11.33 -13.59 -11.84
CA SER A 33 -11.63 -14.44 -10.67
C SER A 33 -11.85 -15.88 -11.09
N ALA A 34 -10.81 -16.52 -11.63
CA ALA A 34 -10.77 -17.91 -12.06
C ALA A 34 -9.60 -18.62 -11.37
N PRO A 35 -9.78 -19.21 -10.17
CA PRO A 35 -8.69 -19.65 -9.30
C PRO A 35 -7.65 -20.56 -10.00
N GLU A 36 -8.08 -21.56 -10.75
CA GLU A 36 -7.17 -22.46 -11.46
C GLU A 36 -6.35 -21.76 -12.55
N TYR A 37 -6.94 -20.81 -13.26
CA TYR A 37 -6.24 -19.98 -14.25
C TYR A 37 -5.25 -19.05 -13.56
N VAL A 38 -5.69 -18.36 -12.49
CA VAL A 38 -4.89 -17.43 -11.72
C VAL A 38 -3.66 -18.12 -11.15
N GLN A 39 -3.83 -19.32 -10.56
CA GLN A 39 -2.73 -20.08 -10.01
C GLN A 39 -1.71 -20.49 -11.09
N ARG A 40 -2.17 -21.04 -12.21
CA ARG A 40 -1.28 -21.39 -13.34
C ARG A 40 -0.56 -20.17 -13.90
N ARG A 41 -1.26 -19.04 -14.04
CA ARG A 41 -0.66 -17.78 -14.50
C ARG A 41 0.41 -17.28 -13.53
N PHE A 42 0.15 -17.36 -12.23
CA PHE A 42 1.08 -17.01 -11.17
C PHE A 42 2.36 -17.86 -11.23
N GLU A 43 2.21 -19.19 -11.29
CA GLU A 43 3.34 -20.14 -11.35
C GLU A 43 4.18 -19.96 -12.62
N THR A 44 3.57 -19.55 -13.74
CA THR A 44 4.30 -19.31 -15.00
C THR A 44 4.93 -17.91 -15.07
N THR A 45 4.40 -16.95 -14.31
CA THR A 45 4.89 -15.57 -14.33
C THR A 45 6.10 -15.38 -13.42
N PHE A 46 6.15 -16.10 -12.31
CA PHE A 46 7.22 -15.95 -11.31
C PHE A 46 8.10 -17.20 -11.26
N THR A 47 9.42 -17.00 -11.30
CA THR A 47 10.41 -18.08 -11.28
C THR A 47 10.36 -18.87 -9.98
N ASP A 48 10.08 -18.18 -8.86
CA ASP A 48 9.95 -18.75 -7.52
C ASP A 48 8.61 -18.32 -6.90
N PRO A 49 7.48 -18.89 -7.34
CA PRO A 49 6.18 -18.52 -6.84
C PRO A 49 6.04 -18.76 -5.33
N TYR A 50 6.72 -19.79 -4.81
CA TYR A 50 6.67 -20.13 -3.38
C TYR A 50 7.44 -19.15 -2.48
N GLU A 51 8.44 -18.44 -2.99
CA GLU A 51 9.13 -17.37 -2.26
C GLU A 51 8.27 -16.09 -2.11
N ARG A 52 7.21 -15.99 -2.90
CA ARG A 52 6.28 -14.84 -2.88
C ARG A 52 5.03 -15.09 -2.05
N PHE A 53 4.95 -16.26 -1.43
CA PHE A 53 3.80 -16.63 -0.61
C PHE A 53 3.73 -15.78 0.66
N TYR A 54 2.65 -15.03 0.81
CA TYR A 54 2.14 -14.72 2.12
C TYR A 54 1.63 -16.03 2.75
N PRO A 55 2.03 -16.39 3.97
CA PRO A 55 1.60 -17.64 4.55
C PRO A 55 0.09 -17.82 4.45
N PHE A 56 -0.32 -18.92 3.85
CA PHE A 56 -1.72 -19.34 3.72
C PHE A 56 -2.57 -18.68 2.61
N HIS A 57 -2.03 -17.75 1.81
CA HIS A 57 -2.81 -17.10 0.76
C HIS A 57 -2.31 -17.46 -0.64
N VAL A 58 -3.00 -18.40 -1.28
CA VAL A 58 -2.82 -18.72 -2.70
C VAL A 58 -3.60 -17.68 -3.51
N PRO A 59 -3.02 -17.06 -4.54
CA PRO A 59 -3.76 -16.12 -5.37
C PRO A 59 -4.93 -16.81 -6.08
N ASN A 60 -6.08 -16.18 -6.05
CA ASN A 60 -7.31 -16.63 -6.71
C ASN A 60 -7.93 -15.56 -7.61
N THR A 61 -7.32 -14.38 -7.64
CA THR A 61 -7.78 -13.22 -8.40
C THR A 61 -6.58 -12.51 -9.01
N ILE A 62 -6.73 -12.02 -10.25
CA ILE A 62 -5.80 -11.09 -10.89
C ILE A 62 -6.56 -9.80 -11.16
N PHE A 63 -5.97 -8.67 -10.77
CA PHE A 63 -6.32 -7.37 -11.30
C PHE A 63 -5.32 -7.06 -12.42
N ALA A 64 -5.76 -7.16 -13.67
CA ALA A 64 -4.92 -6.97 -14.84
C ALA A 64 -5.16 -5.56 -15.42
N SER A 65 -4.13 -4.74 -15.56
CA SER A 65 -4.27 -3.46 -16.21
C SER A 65 -4.68 -3.63 -17.68
N THR A 66 -5.65 -2.85 -18.14
CA THR A 66 -6.21 -2.94 -19.50
C THR A 66 -5.17 -2.63 -20.59
N ASN A 67 -4.14 -1.85 -20.25
CA ASN A 67 -3.01 -1.54 -21.13
C ASN A 67 -1.89 -2.59 -21.08
N GLY A 68 -2.06 -3.68 -20.31
CA GLY A 68 -1.06 -4.74 -20.15
C GLY A 68 0.17 -4.34 -19.35
N GLU A 69 0.15 -3.21 -18.65
CA GLU A 69 1.29 -2.69 -17.91
C GLU A 69 1.64 -3.53 -16.69
N VAL A 70 0.65 -3.96 -15.92
CA VAL A 70 0.84 -4.70 -14.67
C VAL A 70 -0.28 -5.72 -14.45
N GLU A 71 0.08 -6.86 -13.87
CA GLU A 71 -0.85 -7.82 -13.28
C GLU A 71 -0.60 -7.85 -11.77
N ILE A 72 -1.66 -7.72 -10.99
CA ILE A 72 -1.64 -7.78 -9.53
C ILE A 72 -2.33 -9.06 -9.10
N PHE A 73 -1.57 -9.99 -8.57
CA PHE A 73 -2.05 -11.28 -8.07
C PHE A 73 -2.48 -11.14 -6.63
N ALA A 74 -3.70 -11.53 -6.33
CA ALA A 74 -4.30 -11.37 -5.02
C ALA A 74 -5.05 -12.62 -4.56
N HIS A 75 -5.12 -12.78 -3.24
CA HIS A 75 -6.09 -13.63 -2.59
C HIS A 75 -7.28 -12.79 -2.16
N HIS A 76 -8.44 -13.01 -2.76
CA HIS A 76 -9.67 -12.30 -2.45
C HIS A 76 -10.66 -13.25 -1.76
N SER A 77 -10.98 -13.00 -0.49
CA SER A 77 -12.07 -13.64 0.25
C SER A 77 -13.31 -12.75 0.18
N LYS A 78 -14.24 -13.10 -0.70
CA LYS A 78 -15.52 -12.38 -0.84
C LYS A 78 -16.37 -12.37 0.44
N PRO A 79 -16.49 -13.50 1.17
CA PRO A 79 -17.25 -13.51 2.43
C PRO A 79 -16.70 -12.57 3.49
N ASP A 80 -15.36 -12.47 3.56
CA ASP A 80 -14.68 -11.67 4.58
C ASP A 80 -14.40 -10.23 4.09
N ARG A 81 -14.70 -9.94 2.81
CA ARG A 81 -14.42 -8.66 2.16
C ARG A 81 -12.93 -8.25 2.26
N TYR A 82 -12.08 -9.24 2.23
CA TYR A 82 -10.66 -9.17 2.51
C TYR A 82 -9.85 -9.50 1.26
N CYS A 83 -8.79 -8.74 1.02
CA CYS A 83 -7.90 -8.97 -0.10
C CYS A 83 -6.43 -8.83 0.33
N THR A 84 -5.64 -9.89 0.12
CA THR A 84 -4.19 -9.86 0.24
C THR A 84 -3.57 -9.73 -1.14
N ILE A 85 -2.75 -8.73 -1.33
CA ILE A 85 -1.89 -8.62 -2.52
C ILE A 85 -0.70 -9.56 -2.34
N VAL A 86 -0.60 -10.57 -3.19
CA VAL A 86 0.44 -11.61 -3.10
C VAL A 86 1.67 -11.23 -3.90
N ALA A 87 1.49 -10.77 -5.14
CA ALA A 87 2.58 -10.34 -6.00
C ALA A 87 2.11 -9.40 -7.11
N LEU A 88 3.06 -8.64 -7.66
CA LEU A 88 2.88 -7.80 -8.83
C LEU A 88 3.93 -8.15 -9.87
N THR A 89 3.59 -8.00 -11.15
CA THR A 89 4.55 -8.16 -12.27
C THR A 89 5.55 -7.00 -12.36
N LYS A 90 5.26 -5.87 -11.70
CA LYS A 90 6.15 -4.72 -11.53
C LYS A 90 6.25 -4.32 -10.06
N PRO A 91 7.35 -3.71 -9.64
CA PRO A 91 7.44 -3.15 -8.28
C PRO A 91 6.38 -2.09 -8.02
N ILE A 92 5.83 -2.06 -6.80
CA ILE A 92 4.75 -1.15 -6.39
C ILE A 92 5.13 0.32 -6.61
N TYR A 93 6.37 0.72 -6.32
CA TYR A 93 6.83 2.10 -6.47
C TYR A 93 6.69 2.63 -7.92
N THR A 94 6.70 1.75 -8.92
CA THR A 94 6.52 2.16 -10.33
C THR A 94 5.10 2.63 -10.64
N LEU A 95 4.16 2.34 -9.73
CA LEU A 95 2.75 2.72 -9.83
C LEU A 95 2.41 3.93 -8.93
N ARG A 96 3.43 4.56 -8.32
CA ARG A 96 3.22 5.73 -7.44
C ARG A 96 2.40 6.81 -8.16
N GLY A 97 1.45 7.42 -7.45
CA GLY A 97 0.51 8.40 -8.01
C GLY A 97 -0.72 7.80 -8.70
N ARG A 98 -0.73 6.48 -9.03
CA ARG A 98 -1.89 5.78 -9.62
C ARG A 98 -2.44 4.68 -8.72
N ILE A 99 -1.62 4.22 -7.78
CA ILE A 99 -1.94 3.05 -6.96
C ILE A 99 -3.02 3.37 -5.91
N ASP A 100 -3.13 4.61 -5.46
CA ASP A 100 -4.19 5.03 -4.54
C ASP A 100 -5.56 4.94 -5.19
N ASP A 101 -5.72 5.50 -6.41
CA ASP A 101 -6.93 5.40 -7.20
C ASP A 101 -7.29 3.93 -7.49
N PHE A 102 -6.30 3.12 -7.89
CA PHE A 102 -6.49 1.68 -8.10
C PHE A 102 -7.05 0.99 -6.85
N PHE A 103 -6.41 1.16 -5.68
CA PHE A 103 -6.85 0.53 -4.45
C PHE A 103 -8.21 1.05 -3.97
N THR A 104 -8.54 2.29 -4.25
CA THR A 104 -9.87 2.83 -3.96
C THR A 104 -10.93 2.13 -4.81
N ARG A 105 -10.68 1.99 -6.11
CA ARG A 105 -11.64 1.38 -7.04
C ARG A 105 -11.84 -0.12 -6.85
N ILE A 106 -10.85 -0.87 -6.34
CA ILE A 106 -11.08 -2.28 -6.02
C ILE A 106 -12.08 -2.49 -4.88
N GLY A 107 -12.35 -1.47 -4.07
CA GLY A 107 -13.44 -1.47 -3.09
C GLY A 107 -14.82 -1.73 -3.74
N ASP A 108 -15.03 -1.28 -4.98
CA ASP A 108 -16.27 -1.54 -5.74
C ASP A 108 -16.50 -3.03 -6.02
N HIS A 109 -15.46 -3.85 -5.89
CA HIS A 109 -15.54 -5.31 -6.01
C HIS A 109 -15.84 -6.03 -4.67
N GLY A 110 -16.30 -5.28 -3.67
CA GLY A 110 -16.70 -5.79 -2.36
C GLY A 110 -15.52 -6.00 -1.40
N ILE A 111 -14.39 -5.35 -1.64
CA ILE A 111 -13.22 -5.39 -0.76
C ILE A 111 -13.30 -4.22 0.22
N SER A 112 -13.22 -4.49 1.52
CA SER A 112 -13.19 -3.47 2.56
C SER A 112 -11.87 -3.37 3.29
N TYR A 113 -11.02 -4.39 3.16
CA TYR A 113 -9.71 -4.47 3.78
C TYR A 113 -8.68 -5.05 2.83
N LEU A 114 -7.54 -4.35 2.77
CA LEU A 114 -6.40 -4.71 1.93
C LEU A 114 -5.16 -4.92 2.78
N GLU A 115 -4.33 -5.88 2.37
CA GLU A 115 -2.98 -5.99 2.94
C GLU A 115 -1.95 -6.42 1.91
N VAL A 116 -0.71 -6.03 2.17
CA VAL A 116 0.49 -6.34 1.40
C VAL A 116 1.60 -6.69 2.35
N LEU A 117 2.23 -7.86 2.18
CA LEU A 117 3.45 -8.21 2.87
C LEU A 117 4.65 -7.81 2.01
N ILE A 118 5.57 -7.02 2.58
CA ILE A 118 6.71 -6.48 1.84
C ILE A 118 7.98 -6.54 2.68
N GLY A 119 9.12 -6.87 2.06
CA GLY A 119 10.42 -6.83 2.73
C GLY A 119 10.78 -5.40 3.12
N VAL A 120 11.32 -5.21 4.32
CA VAL A 120 11.65 -3.88 4.85
C VAL A 120 12.72 -3.15 4.03
N GLU A 121 13.50 -3.87 3.23
CA GLU A 121 14.49 -3.30 2.32
C GLU A 121 13.88 -2.59 1.09
N HIS A 122 12.60 -2.81 0.80
CA HIS A 122 11.91 -2.20 -0.35
C HIS A 122 11.29 -0.83 0.02
N PHE A 123 12.13 0.10 0.47
CA PHE A 123 11.71 1.41 0.99
C PHE A 123 10.82 2.20 0.02
N GLU A 124 11.18 2.26 -1.25
CA GLU A 124 10.40 3.00 -2.27
C GLU A 124 8.97 2.45 -2.41
N SER A 125 8.82 1.13 -2.32
CA SER A 125 7.51 0.48 -2.36
C SER A 125 6.71 0.70 -1.07
N ILE A 126 7.38 0.72 0.09
CA ILE A 126 6.75 1.05 1.37
C ILE A 126 6.27 2.50 1.35
N GLU A 127 7.07 3.44 0.84
CA GLU A 127 6.65 4.83 0.68
C GLU A 127 5.47 4.97 -0.26
N ALA A 128 5.49 4.29 -1.42
CA ALA A 128 4.37 4.30 -2.36
C ALA A 128 3.07 3.75 -1.74
N LEU A 129 3.18 2.72 -0.88
CA LEU A 129 2.03 2.21 -0.13
C LEU A 129 1.54 3.21 0.93
N ARG A 130 2.46 3.90 1.62
CA ARG A 130 2.08 4.95 2.58
C ARG A 130 1.36 6.11 1.90
N ASP A 131 1.86 6.55 0.75
CA ASP A 131 1.19 7.58 -0.07
C ASP A 131 -0.22 7.12 -0.51
N ALA A 132 -0.40 5.80 -0.71
CA ALA A 132 -1.69 5.17 -0.97
C ALA A 132 -2.43 4.77 0.32
N GLN A 133 -2.20 5.46 1.44
CA GLN A 133 -2.91 5.32 2.72
C GLN A 133 -2.80 3.94 3.39
N PHE A 134 -1.75 3.16 3.09
CA PHE A 134 -1.46 1.95 3.84
C PHE A 134 -0.70 2.27 5.12
N ILE A 135 -1.04 1.58 6.20
CA ILE A 135 -0.43 1.69 7.53
C ILE A 135 0.35 0.41 7.83
N PRO A 136 1.57 0.48 8.39
CA PRO A 136 2.25 -0.69 8.91
C PRO A 136 1.47 -1.27 10.10
N SER A 137 0.97 -2.49 9.95
CA SER A 137 0.12 -3.16 10.94
C SER A 137 0.82 -4.28 11.69
N ALA A 138 1.86 -4.90 11.11
CA ALA A 138 2.68 -5.89 11.78
C ALA A 138 4.10 -5.91 11.23
N LEU A 139 5.06 -6.30 12.07
CA LEU A 139 6.45 -6.57 11.68
C LEU A 139 6.74 -8.05 11.95
N TYR A 140 7.32 -8.71 10.96
CA TYR A 140 7.77 -10.10 11.03
C TYR A 140 9.30 -10.16 10.92
N PRO A 141 10.02 -10.11 12.06
CA PRO A 141 11.48 -10.20 12.07
C PRO A 141 11.96 -11.57 11.61
N ALA A 142 13.02 -11.59 10.81
CA ALA A 142 13.65 -12.82 10.31
C ALA A 142 12.65 -13.85 9.75
N MET A 143 11.65 -13.35 9.02
CA MET A 143 10.52 -14.17 8.57
C MET A 143 10.93 -15.18 7.51
N ARG A 144 11.84 -14.80 6.61
CA ARG A 144 12.23 -15.63 5.47
C ARG A 144 13.70 -15.48 5.12
N GLU A 145 14.32 -16.58 4.73
CA GLU A 145 15.66 -16.56 4.16
C GLU A 145 15.60 -16.19 2.68
N VAL A 146 16.33 -15.14 2.30
CA VAL A 146 16.51 -14.72 0.92
C VAL A 146 18.02 -14.61 0.65
N ARG A 147 18.53 -15.40 -0.30
CA ARG A 147 19.96 -15.42 -0.67
C ARG A 147 20.89 -15.63 0.53
N GLY A 148 20.54 -16.55 1.43
CA GLY A 148 21.36 -16.88 2.61
C GLY A 148 21.30 -15.87 3.75
N ARG A 149 20.35 -14.94 3.73
CA ARG A 149 20.13 -13.95 4.81
C ARG A 149 18.68 -13.94 5.22
N MET A 150 18.45 -13.96 6.53
CA MET A 150 17.12 -13.74 7.08
C MET A 150 16.70 -12.28 6.83
N GLN A 151 15.51 -12.13 6.31
CA GLN A 151 14.92 -10.82 6.00
C GLN A 151 13.70 -10.57 6.86
N ASP A 152 13.53 -9.30 7.25
CA ASP A 152 12.37 -8.79 7.94
C ASP A 152 11.30 -8.37 6.94
N PHE A 153 10.04 -8.59 7.31
CA PHE A 153 8.90 -8.18 6.50
C PHE A 153 7.97 -7.32 7.32
N VAL A 154 7.36 -6.34 6.67
CA VAL A 154 6.29 -5.53 7.22
C VAL A 154 4.99 -5.84 6.51
N LEU A 155 3.92 -6.02 7.27
CA LEU A 155 2.56 -6.08 6.77
C LEU A 155 2.03 -4.65 6.71
N MET A 156 1.71 -4.20 5.51
CA MET A 156 1.05 -2.92 5.27
C MET A 156 -0.43 -3.18 5.03
N SER A 157 -1.31 -2.47 5.71
CA SER A 157 -2.76 -2.64 5.56
C SER A 157 -3.49 -1.34 5.30
N ARG A 158 -4.61 -1.43 4.59
CA ARG A 158 -5.52 -0.32 4.32
C ARG A 158 -6.96 -0.76 4.49
N THR A 159 -7.74 0.04 5.21
CA THR A 159 -9.20 -0.11 5.26
C THR A 159 -9.84 0.83 4.24
N LEU A 160 -10.79 0.32 3.46
CA LEU A 160 -11.56 1.10 2.48
C LEU A 160 -12.91 1.57 3.06
N GLU A 161 -13.24 1.12 4.27
CA GLU A 161 -14.42 1.52 5.04
C GLU A 161 -13.99 2.08 6.40
N PRO A 162 -14.81 2.93 7.03
CA PRO A 162 -14.53 3.42 8.37
C PRO A 162 -14.34 2.27 9.37
N LEU A 163 -13.29 2.35 10.19
CA LEU A 163 -13.05 1.38 11.25
C LEU A 163 -14.18 1.41 12.28
N ASN A 164 -14.68 0.25 12.64
CA ASN A 164 -15.69 0.09 13.67
C ASN A 164 -15.16 -0.79 14.80
N PHE A 165 -14.82 -0.16 15.93
CA PHE A 165 -14.35 -0.84 17.13
C PHE A 165 -15.46 -1.07 18.15
N HIS A 166 -16.73 -0.84 17.80
CA HIS A 166 -17.85 -1.02 18.71
C HIS A 166 -17.97 -2.47 19.15
N GLY A 167 -17.97 -2.70 20.46
CA GLY A 167 -18.04 -4.04 21.05
C GLY A 167 -16.74 -4.83 21.09
N MET A 168 -15.63 -4.26 20.60
CA MET A 168 -14.33 -4.90 20.66
C MET A 168 -13.75 -4.82 22.07
N SER A 169 -13.36 -6.00 22.61
CA SER A 169 -12.64 -6.09 23.89
C SER A 169 -11.16 -6.34 23.61
N VAL A 170 -10.30 -5.43 24.03
CA VAL A 170 -8.86 -5.52 23.87
C VAL A 170 -8.22 -5.76 25.22
N ALA A 171 -7.40 -6.83 25.35
CA ALA A 171 -6.61 -7.05 26.55
C ALA A 171 -5.69 -5.86 26.84
N THR A 172 -5.54 -5.50 28.10
CA THR A 172 -4.79 -4.30 28.54
C THR A 172 -3.36 -4.26 27.98
N SER A 173 -2.70 -5.41 27.84
CA SER A 173 -1.35 -5.51 27.27
C SER A 173 -1.26 -5.13 25.79
N PHE A 174 -2.36 -5.25 25.02
CA PHE A 174 -2.41 -4.89 23.60
C PHE A 174 -2.96 -3.48 23.35
N LYS A 175 -3.54 -2.86 24.36
CA LYS A 175 -4.15 -1.53 24.22
C LYS A 175 -3.19 -0.48 23.63
N PRO A 176 -1.91 -0.36 24.07
CA PRO A 176 -0.98 0.62 23.50
C PRO A 176 -0.75 0.45 21.99
N TYR A 177 -0.76 -0.79 21.48
CA TYR A 177 -0.61 -1.07 20.04
C TYR A 177 -1.85 -0.62 19.26
N VAL A 178 -3.04 -0.88 19.80
CA VAL A 178 -4.30 -0.43 19.19
C VAL A 178 -4.38 1.10 19.19
N ASP A 179 -4.03 1.74 20.30
CA ASP A 179 -4.03 3.21 20.41
C ASP A 179 -3.06 3.81 19.37
N GLN A 180 -1.84 3.26 19.23
CA GLN A 180 -0.87 3.70 18.23
C GLN A 180 -1.36 3.50 16.79
N TYR A 181 -1.99 2.36 16.49
CA TYR A 181 -2.58 2.11 15.17
C TYR A 181 -3.68 3.11 14.85
N LEU A 182 -4.56 3.40 15.84
CA LEU A 182 -5.64 4.37 15.68
C LEU A 182 -5.12 5.80 15.46
N ASP A 183 -4.04 6.16 16.14
CA ASP A 183 -3.44 7.49 15.97
C ASP A 183 -2.83 7.62 14.57
N LEU A 184 -2.09 6.61 14.09
CA LEU A 184 -1.59 6.57 12.71
C LEU A 184 -2.73 6.64 11.68
N TRP A 185 -3.81 5.89 11.92
CA TRP A 185 -4.97 5.91 11.03
C TRP A 185 -5.63 7.28 10.98
N LYS A 186 -5.80 7.94 12.12
CA LYS A 186 -6.33 9.31 12.20
C LYS A 186 -5.44 10.30 11.46
N ASP A 187 -4.13 10.25 11.71
CA ASP A 187 -3.17 11.13 11.07
C ASP A 187 -3.21 11.02 9.54
N MET A 188 -3.35 9.81 9.02
CA MET A 188 -3.39 9.59 7.58
C MET A 188 -4.75 9.96 6.95
N HIS A 189 -5.86 9.70 7.63
CA HIS A 189 -7.20 9.87 7.04
C HIS A 189 -7.87 11.20 7.41
N LEU A 190 -7.58 11.76 8.58
CA LEU A 190 -8.20 12.99 9.04
C LEU A 190 -7.37 14.24 8.73
N ASN A 191 -6.03 14.14 8.72
CA ASN A 191 -5.17 15.28 8.38
C ASN A 191 -5.12 15.57 6.87
N THR A 192 -5.53 14.63 6.02
CA THR A 192 -5.73 14.85 4.58
C THR A 192 -7.06 15.55 4.25
N LEU A 193 -7.99 15.60 5.20
CA LEU A 193 -9.17 16.43 5.05
C LEU A 193 -8.79 17.86 5.43
N GLU A 194 -8.70 18.78 4.48
CA GLU A 194 -8.44 20.23 4.67
C GLU A 194 -9.40 20.94 5.65
N ILE A 195 -10.28 20.18 6.31
CA ILE A 195 -11.33 20.67 7.22
C ILE A 195 -10.74 21.31 8.49
N PHE A 196 -9.47 21.07 8.82
CA PHE A 196 -8.86 21.58 10.06
C PHE A 196 -7.82 22.70 9.87
N ASN A 197 -7.59 23.18 8.65
CA ASN A 197 -6.61 24.23 8.38
C ASN A 197 -7.18 25.65 8.39
N GLU A 198 -8.45 25.85 8.76
CA GLU A 198 -9.10 27.16 8.85
C GLU A 198 -9.59 27.48 10.27
N TYR A 199 -8.71 27.36 11.29
CA TYR A 199 -8.97 28.03 12.57
C TYR A 199 -7.67 28.55 13.19
#